data_d17af4e509da6574ccffb9058b0d9db9
#
_entry.id   d17af4e509da6574ccffb9058b0d9db9
#
_cell.length_a   1.000
_cell.length_b   1.000
_cell.length_c   1.000
_cell.angle_alpha   90.00
_cell.angle_beta   90.00
_cell.angle_gamma   90.00
#
_symmetry.space_group_name_H-M   'P 1'
#
loop_
_entity.id
_entity.type
_entity.pdbx_description
1 polymer ?
#
loop_
_entity_poly.entity_id
_entity_poly.type
_entity_poly.pdbx_seq_one_letter_code
_entity_poly.pdbx_strand_id
1 'polypeptide(L)' 'MTEVESVVLEHLRHIRGAVDGLREDMQDVKGRLGILEHQYANLSGRIDRLDGRVLRIEQRLGLVDA' A
#
# COMPACT_ATOMS: atom_id res chain seq x y z
N MET A 1 17.57 -42.16 -11.90
CA MET A 1 17.16 -41.37 -10.76
C MET A 1 16.45 -42.24 -9.74
N THR A 2 16.78 -42.12 -8.47
CA THR A 2 16.10 -42.89 -7.43
C THR A 2 14.72 -42.32 -7.16
N GLU A 3 13.88 -43.12 -6.51
CA GLU A 3 12.53 -42.66 -6.13
C GLU A 3 12.58 -41.47 -5.18
N VAL A 4 13.56 -41.49 -4.25
CA VAL A 4 13.75 -40.36 -3.30
C VAL A 4 14.16 -39.09 -4.03
N GLU A 5 15.06 -39.17 -4.99
CA GLU A 5 15.49 -38.03 -5.79
C GLU A 5 14.33 -37.46 -6.59
N SER A 6 13.48 -38.32 -7.13
CA SER A 6 12.30 -37.89 -7.88
C SER A 6 11.31 -37.13 -7.00
N VAL A 7 11.06 -37.61 -5.78
CA VAL A 7 10.17 -36.96 -4.82
C VAL A 7 10.73 -35.60 -4.39
N VAL A 8 12.03 -35.55 -4.10
CA VAL A 8 12.70 -34.29 -3.75
C VAL A 8 12.57 -33.27 -4.88
N LEU A 9 12.78 -33.71 -6.12
CA LEU A 9 12.71 -32.86 -7.27
C LEU A 9 11.29 -32.29 -7.46
N GLU A 10 10.27 -33.13 -7.25
CA GLU A 10 8.87 -32.68 -7.30
C GLU A 10 8.57 -31.62 -6.26
N HIS A 11 9.05 -31.82 -5.02
CA HIS A 11 8.89 -30.86 -3.95
C HIS A 11 9.56 -29.53 -4.29
N LEU A 12 10.77 -29.57 -4.84
CA LEU A 12 11.48 -28.35 -5.23
C LEU A 12 10.74 -27.59 -6.32
N ARG A 13 10.17 -28.28 -7.28
CA ARG A 13 9.36 -27.65 -8.32
C ARG A 13 8.10 -27.00 -7.75
N HIS A 14 7.49 -27.67 -6.80
CA HIS A 14 6.29 -27.17 -6.12
C HIS A 14 6.61 -25.89 -5.33
N ILE A 15 7.70 -25.93 -4.57
CA ILE A 15 8.16 -24.77 -3.79
C ILE A 15 8.52 -23.61 -4.73
N ARG A 16 9.19 -23.89 -5.83
CA ARG A 16 9.55 -22.88 -6.80
C ARG A 16 8.31 -22.19 -7.37
N GLY A 17 7.30 -22.98 -7.73
CA GLY A 17 6.03 -22.43 -8.22
C GLY A 17 5.35 -21.54 -7.18
N ALA A 18 5.37 -21.98 -5.90
CA ALA A 18 4.80 -21.18 -4.81
C ALA A 18 5.57 -19.87 -4.60
N VAL A 19 6.90 -19.92 -4.69
CA VAL A 19 7.74 -18.72 -4.56
C VAL A 19 7.48 -17.75 -5.71
N ASP A 20 7.35 -18.26 -6.93
CA ASP A 20 7.06 -17.42 -8.09
C ASP A 20 5.70 -16.73 -7.93
N GLY A 21 4.69 -17.46 -7.44
CA GLY A 21 3.39 -16.88 -7.13
C GLY A 21 3.47 -15.79 -6.07
N LEU A 22 4.27 -16.03 -5.02
CA LEU A 22 4.49 -15.03 -3.97
C LEU A 22 5.17 -13.77 -4.50
N ARG A 23 6.11 -13.91 -5.43
CA ARG A 23 6.76 -12.75 -6.06
C ARG A 23 5.78 -11.91 -6.83
N GLU A 24 4.89 -12.55 -7.60
CA GLU A 24 3.85 -11.85 -8.33
C GLU A 24 2.91 -11.11 -7.39
N ASP A 25 2.48 -11.79 -6.32
CA ASP A 25 1.62 -11.18 -5.31
C ASP A 25 2.31 -9.99 -4.63
N MET A 26 3.60 -10.11 -4.36
CA MET A 26 4.37 -9.04 -3.74
C MET A 26 4.47 -7.82 -4.65
N GLN A 27 4.65 -8.03 -5.96
CA GLN A 27 4.67 -6.93 -6.93
C GLN A 27 3.32 -6.24 -7.01
N ASP A 28 2.24 -7.01 -6.97
CA ASP A 28 0.89 -6.46 -6.95
C ASP A 28 0.65 -5.62 -5.71
N VAL A 29 1.05 -6.13 -4.54
CA VAL A 29 0.95 -5.40 -3.27
C VAL A 29 1.77 -4.11 -3.31
N LYS A 30 2.99 -4.15 -3.83
CA LYS A 30 3.82 -2.95 -3.98
C LYS A 30 3.16 -1.90 -4.87
N GLY A 31 2.56 -2.34 -5.97
CA GLY A 31 1.84 -1.44 -6.86
C GLY A 31 0.65 -0.77 -6.17
N ARG A 32 -0.12 -1.54 -5.41
CA ARG A 32 -1.26 -1.03 -4.65
C ARG A 32 -0.82 -0.09 -3.53
N LEU A 33 0.28 -0.39 -2.86
CA LEU A 33 0.83 0.49 -1.84
C LEU A 33 1.25 1.83 -2.43
N GLY A 34 1.87 1.84 -3.61
CA GLY A 34 2.22 3.08 -4.30
C GLY A 34 1.00 3.94 -4.59
N ILE A 35 -0.09 3.33 -5.06
CA ILE A 35 -1.36 4.03 -5.30
C ILE A 35 -1.92 4.59 -4.00
N LEU A 36 -1.92 3.78 -2.93
CA LEU A 36 -2.40 4.22 -1.62
C LEU A 36 -1.59 5.37 -1.06
N GLU A 37 -0.27 5.33 -1.18
CA GLU A 37 0.61 6.41 -0.75
C GLU A 37 0.30 7.71 -1.50
N HIS A 38 0.07 7.61 -2.79
CA HIS A 38 -0.29 8.76 -3.62
C HIS A 38 -1.65 9.34 -3.20
N GLN A 39 -2.63 8.47 -2.98
CA GLN A 39 -3.96 8.87 -2.50
C GLN A 39 -3.89 9.49 -1.12
N TYR A 40 -3.07 8.94 -0.24
CA TYR A 40 -2.86 9.49 1.10
C TYR A 40 -2.27 10.89 1.04
N ALA A 41 -1.24 11.10 0.24
CA ALA A 41 -0.63 12.41 0.08
C ALA A 41 -1.63 13.44 -0.45
N ASN A 42 -2.45 13.05 -1.44
CA ASN A 42 -3.51 13.90 -1.97
C ASN A 42 -4.54 14.25 -0.89
N LEU A 43 -4.99 13.26 -0.14
CA LEU A 43 -5.98 13.46 0.91
C LEU A 43 -5.43 14.35 2.03
N SER A 44 -4.19 14.13 2.43
CA SER A 44 -3.52 14.94 3.44
C SER A 44 -3.45 16.41 3.03
N GLY A 45 -3.08 16.67 1.76
CA GLY A 45 -3.07 18.03 1.23
C GLY A 45 -4.46 18.69 1.20
N ARG A 46 -5.48 17.90 0.90
CA ARG A 46 -6.87 18.40 0.90
C ARG A 46 -7.36 18.72 2.32
N ILE A 47 -6.99 17.89 3.28
CA ILE A 47 -7.33 18.12 4.68
C ILE A 47 -6.65 19.41 5.18
N ASP A 48 -5.38 19.60 4.86
CA ASP A 48 -4.64 20.81 5.24
C ASP A 48 -5.30 22.06 4.69
N ARG A 49 -5.73 22.03 3.43
CA ARG A 49 -6.43 23.15 2.83
C ARG A 49 -7.80 23.39 3.48
N LEU A 50 -8.48 22.31 3.82
CA LEU A 50 -9.78 22.41 4.51
C LEU A 50 -9.60 23.04 5.89
N ASP A 51 -8.60 22.62 6.63
CA ASP A 51 -8.27 23.19 7.95
C ASP A 51 -8.01 24.69 7.84
N GLY A 52 -7.26 25.10 6.82
CA GLY A 52 -7.02 26.53 6.58
C GLY A 52 -8.28 27.30 6.27
N ARG A 53 -9.19 26.71 5.51
CA ARG A 53 -10.48 27.35 5.19
C ARG A 53 -11.39 27.43 6.40
N VAL A 54 -11.43 26.38 7.20
CA VAL A 54 -12.19 26.36 8.45
C VAL A 54 -11.66 27.42 9.41
N LEU A 55 -10.35 27.54 9.54
CA LEU A 55 -9.73 28.56 10.37
C LEU A 55 -10.13 29.97 9.92
N ARG A 56 -10.12 30.25 8.63
CA ARG A 56 -10.56 31.56 8.09
C ARG A 56 -12.00 31.83 8.41
N ILE A 57 -12.87 30.84 8.28
CA ILE A 57 -14.29 30.98 8.59
C ILE A 57 -14.46 31.28 10.09
N GLU A 58 -13.77 30.57 10.94
CA GLU A 58 -13.81 30.80 12.38
C GLU A 58 -13.36 32.21 12.75
N GLN A 59 -12.30 32.69 12.11
CA GLN A 59 -11.79 34.04 12.32
C GLN A 59 -12.82 35.10 11.88
N ARG A 60 -13.46 34.89 10.72
CA ARG A 60 -14.49 35.80 10.22
C ARG A 60 -15.72 35.86 11.10
N LEU A 61 -16.04 34.71 11.71
CA LEU A 61 -17.18 34.64 12.62
C LEU A 61 -16.85 35.09 14.05
N GLY A 62 -15.56 35.34 14.31
CA GLY A 62 -15.11 35.72 15.63
C GLY A 62 -15.13 34.60 16.65
N LEU A 63 -15.10 33.37 16.20
CA LEU A 63 -15.12 32.19 17.06
C LEU A 63 -13.77 31.89 17.66
N VAL A 64 -12.69 32.38 17.04
CA VAL A 64 -11.33 32.21 17.47
C VAL A 64 -10.69 33.58 17.68
N ASP A 65 -10.03 33.76 18.81
CA ASP A 65 -9.28 34.98 19.07
C ASP A 65 -8.10 35.09 18.10
N ALA A 66 -7.99 36.21 17.46
CA ALA A 66 -6.93 36.48 16.48
C ALA A 66 -5.55 36.58 17.13
#